data_65f9c6a9b299c8e330ae721576f9516e
#
_entry.id   65f9c6a9b299c8e330ae721576f9516e
#
_cell.length_a   1.000
_cell.length_b   1.000
_cell.length_c   1.000
_cell.angle_alpha   90.00
_cell.angle_beta   90.00
_cell.angle_gamma   90.00
#
_symmetry.space_group_name_H-M   'P 1'
#
loop_
_entity.id
_entity.type
_entity.pdbx_description
1 polymer ?
#
loop_
_entity_poly.entity_id
_entity_poly.type
_entity_poly.pdbx_seq_one_letter_code
_entity_poly.pdbx_strand_id
1 'polypeptide(L)'
;MLTFRPFRNADPPALAALWRSRPGQPGLSQPVSPDLLEQLVFAKLYFDYDGLILAHDDGRPVGFAHAGFGPNETRSWISTETGVTCLILTRPDCDEDEVARGLLEHCENYLKSRGAKSLQGSGVGPLNPFYVGLYGGSDFPGVLDSDLVARRAFESRGYREVERTVVMRRELSGFEATVDRRQMKIRRQTVVEVSIDAPTQSWWEACVFGEFDLTRFDLKPRGGGPSIATA
;
A
#
# COMPACT_ATOMS: atom_id res chain seq x y z
N MET A 1 21.48 -12.05 -18.31
CA MET A 1 20.36 -11.70 -19.23
C MET A 1 19.10 -11.49 -18.42
N LEU A 2 18.52 -10.32 -18.53
CA LEU A 2 17.33 -9.94 -17.78
C LEU A 2 16.10 -10.73 -18.25
N THR A 3 15.38 -11.35 -17.29
CA THR A 3 14.17 -12.15 -17.54
C THR A 3 13.11 -11.81 -16.49
N PHE A 4 11.84 -11.91 -16.88
CA PHE A 4 10.68 -11.61 -16.04
C PHE A 4 9.74 -12.80 -15.99
N ARG A 5 9.19 -13.09 -14.83
CA ARG A 5 8.21 -14.15 -14.67
C ARG A 5 7.21 -13.88 -13.54
N PRO A 6 6.03 -14.48 -13.58
CA PRO A 6 5.10 -14.45 -12.46
C PRO A 6 5.66 -15.13 -11.20
N PHE A 7 5.06 -14.81 -10.08
CA PHE A 7 5.32 -15.36 -8.75
C PHE A 7 5.16 -16.90 -8.70
N ARG A 8 5.95 -17.50 -7.84
CA ARG A 8 5.88 -18.93 -7.48
C ARG A 8 5.94 -19.10 -5.97
N ASN A 9 5.35 -20.17 -5.44
CA ASN A 9 5.35 -20.45 -3.99
C ASN A 9 6.76 -20.56 -3.35
N ALA A 10 7.80 -20.71 -4.15
CA ALA A 10 9.19 -20.73 -3.67
C ALA A 10 9.83 -19.33 -3.56
N ASP A 11 9.14 -18.26 -3.98
CA ASP A 11 9.71 -16.91 -4.07
C ASP A 11 9.67 -16.07 -2.78
N PRO A 12 8.82 -16.32 -1.76
CA PRO A 12 8.75 -15.46 -0.59
C PRO A 12 10.10 -15.14 0.07
N PRO A 13 11.07 -16.07 0.21
CA PRO A 13 12.40 -15.73 0.72
C PRO A 13 13.16 -14.74 -0.15
N ALA A 14 13.04 -14.85 -1.49
CA ALA A 14 13.68 -13.94 -2.44
C ALA A 14 13.05 -12.54 -2.38
N LEU A 15 11.72 -12.44 -2.28
CA LEU A 15 11.01 -11.17 -2.12
C LEU A 15 11.39 -10.46 -0.81
N ALA A 16 11.45 -11.19 0.30
CA ALA A 16 11.90 -10.64 1.57
C ALA A 16 13.38 -10.19 1.51
N ALA A 17 14.25 -10.90 0.79
CA ALA A 17 15.63 -10.51 0.57
C ALA A 17 15.75 -9.24 -0.29
N LEU A 18 14.95 -9.12 -1.35
CA LEU A 18 14.85 -7.91 -2.17
C LEU A 18 14.40 -6.71 -1.35
N TRP A 19 13.36 -6.87 -0.53
CA TRP A 19 12.88 -5.81 0.38
C TRP A 19 13.97 -5.34 1.33
N ARG A 20 14.67 -6.28 2.00
CA ARG A 20 15.77 -5.98 2.92
C ARG A 20 17.01 -5.40 2.25
N SER A 21 17.15 -5.51 0.93
CA SER A 21 18.27 -4.90 0.21
C SER A 21 18.26 -3.36 0.20
N ARG A 22 17.16 -2.75 0.69
CA ARG A 22 16.96 -1.29 0.77
C ARG A 22 16.70 -0.81 2.20
N PRO A 23 17.67 -0.97 3.11
CA PRO A 23 17.45 -0.76 4.55
C PRO A 23 17.15 0.71 4.94
N GLY A 24 17.46 1.66 4.12
CA GLY A 24 17.24 3.10 4.40
C GLY A 24 16.21 3.78 3.49
N GLN A 25 15.48 3.01 2.69
CA GLN A 25 14.51 3.62 1.77
C GLN A 25 13.30 4.13 2.56
N PRO A 26 12.97 5.44 2.46
CA PRO A 26 11.75 5.97 3.05
C PRO A 26 10.51 5.22 2.54
N GLY A 27 9.53 5.03 3.40
CA GLY A 27 8.28 4.36 3.05
C GLY A 27 8.38 2.82 2.98
N LEU A 28 9.50 2.21 3.36
CA LEU A 28 9.62 0.75 3.50
C LEU A 28 9.92 0.38 4.95
N SER A 29 8.99 -0.33 5.60
CA SER A 29 9.21 -0.87 6.95
C SER A 29 10.23 -2.00 6.93
N GLN A 30 11.09 -2.06 7.95
CA GLN A 30 12.15 -3.05 8.07
C GLN A 30 12.19 -3.64 9.49
N PRO A 31 12.57 -4.90 9.65
CA PRO A 31 12.77 -5.91 8.60
C PRO A 31 11.44 -6.52 8.13
N VAL A 32 11.43 -7.03 6.91
CA VAL A 32 10.31 -7.82 6.37
C VAL A 32 10.74 -9.29 6.29
N SER A 33 9.90 -10.18 6.82
CA SER A 33 10.06 -11.64 6.74
C SER A 33 9.15 -12.26 5.68
N PRO A 34 9.44 -13.49 5.21
CA PRO A 34 8.50 -14.24 4.37
C PRO A 34 7.12 -14.41 5.03
N ASP A 35 7.06 -14.68 6.34
CA ASP A 35 5.80 -14.88 7.08
C ASP A 35 4.95 -13.61 7.09
N LEU A 36 5.61 -12.43 7.23
CA LEU A 36 4.91 -11.15 7.18
C LEU A 36 4.34 -10.87 5.78
N LEU A 37 5.08 -11.23 4.72
CA LEU A 37 4.57 -11.14 3.36
C LEU A 37 3.43 -12.14 3.11
N GLU A 38 3.50 -13.35 3.70
CA GLU A 38 2.40 -14.30 3.62
C GLU A 38 1.11 -13.70 4.17
N GLN A 39 1.14 -13.16 5.38
CA GLN A 39 -0.04 -12.59 6.04
C GLN A 39 -0.59 -11.37 5.29
N LEU A 40 0.26 -10.43 4.92
CA LEU A 40 -0.16 -9.12 4.43
C LEU A 40 -0.35 -9.05 2.91
N VAL A 41 0.15 -10.05 2.18
CA VAL A 41 0.11 -10.05 0.71
C VAL A 41 -0.44 -11.36 0.16
N PHE A 42 0.21 -12.50 0.41
CA PHE A 42 -0.10 -13.72 -0.33
C PHE A 42 -1.36 -14.43 0.17
N ALA A 43 -1.70 -14.31 1.46
CA ALA A 43 -2.92 -14.86 2.04
C ALA A 43 -4.19 -14.05 1.72
N LYS A 44 -4.06 -12.88 1.07
CA LYS A 44 -5.24 -12.09 0.71
C LYS A 44 -6.07 -12.83 -0.35
N LEU A 45 -7.39 -12.89 -0.16
CA LEU A 45 -8.33 -13.60 -1.04
C LEU A 45 -8.31 -13.14 -2.51
N TYR A 46 -7.83 -11.93 -2.73
CA TYR A 46 -7.71 -11.32 -4.05
C TYR A 46 -6.25 -11.30 -4.57
N PHE A 47 -5.33 -12.01 -3.92
CA PHE A 47 -3.98 -12.20 -4.45
C PHE A 47 -4.01 -13.06 -5.71
N ASP A 48 -3.38 -12.56 -6.78
CA ASP A 48 -3.23 -13.28 -8.04
C ASP A 48 -1.74 -13.48 -8.33
N TYR A 49 -1.33 -14.72 -8.51
CA TYR A 49 0.06 -15.12 -8.80
C TYR A 49 0.62 -14.42 -10.03
N ASP A 50 -0.23 -14.22 -11.05
CA ASP A 50 0.15 -13.58 -12.30
C ASP A 50 0.38 -12.08 -12.14
N GLY A 51 -0.14 -11.47 -11.08
CA GLY A 51 -0.02 -10.04 -10.81
C GLY A 51 1.29 -9.64 -10.11
N LEU A 52 2.00 -10.59 -9.51
CA LEU A 52 3.30 -10.34 -8.88
C LEU A 52 4.42 -10.85 -9.77
N ILE A 53 5.22 -9.93 -10.28
CA ILE A 53 6.26 -10.20 -11.29
C ILE A 53 7.64 -10.08 -10.65
N LEU A 54 8.48 -11.09 -10.85
CA LEU A 54 9.90 -11.07 -10.45
C LEU A 54 10.80 -10.86 -11.67
N ALA A 55 11.80 -10.01 -11.50
CA ALA A 55 12.90 -9.82 -12.44
C ALA A 55 14.13 -10.60 -11.97
N HIS A 56 14.78 -11.30 -12.90
CA HIS A 56 16.03 -12.02 -12.66
C HIS A 56 17.07 -11.57 -13.66
N ASP A 57 18.31 -11.36 -13.21
CA ASP A 57 19.47 -11.21 -14.07
C ASP A 57 20.42 -12.39 -13.85
N ASP A 58 20.66 -13.15 -14.93
CA ASP A 58 21.41 -14.42 -14.90
C ASP A 58 21.00 -15.35 -13.75
N GLY A 59 19.66 -15.47 -13.54
CA GLY A 59 19.06 -16.30 -12.51
C GLY A 59 19.02 -15.70 -11.10
N ARG A 60 19.66 -14.54 -10.86
CA ARG A 60 19.63 -13.82 -9.58
C ARG A 60 18.41 -12.90 -9.54
N PRO A 61 17.56 -12.95 -8.48
CA PRO A 61 16.49 -11.99 -8.30
C PRO A 61 17.03 -10.56 -8.13
N VAL A 62 16.64 -9.63 -9.01
CA VAL A 62 17.08 -8.23 -9.00
C VAL A 62 15.97 -7.23 -8.74
N GLY A 63 14.70 -7.66 -8.77
CA GLY A 63 13.57 -6.81 -8.44
C GLY A 63 12.25 -7.56 -8.52
N PHE A 64 11.20 -6.91 -8.05
CA PHE A 64 9.83 -7.35 -8.25
C PHE A 64 8.88 -6.16 -8.33
N ALA A 65 7.74 -6.36 -8.98
CA ALA A 65 6.62 -5.46 -8.92
C ALA A 65 5.32 -6.22 -8.69
N HIS A 66 4.35 -5.58 -8.07
CA HIS A 66 3.07 -6.20 -7.77
C HIS A 66 1.93 -5.33 -8.29
N ALA A 67 1.11 -5.92 -9.14
CA ALA A 67 -0.09 -5.32 -9.69
C ALA A 67 -1.34 -6.05 -9.19
N GLY A 68 -2.41 -5.32 -8.98
CA GLY A 68 -3.68 -5.86 -8.50
C GLY A 68 -4.83 -4.91 -8.71
N PHE A 69 -5.93 -5.19 -8.03
CA PHE A 69 -7.18 -4.47 -8.18
C PHE A 69 -7.76 -4.10 -6.82
N GLY A 70 -8.46 -2.97 -6.78
CA GLY A 70 -9.19 -2.51 -5.62
C GLY A 70 -10.66 -2.96 -5.59
N PRO A 71 -11.45 -2.49 -4.64
CA PRO A 71 -12.85 -2.84 -4.51
C PRO A 71 -13.73 -2.13 -5.53
N ASN A 72 -14.94 -2.65 -5.75
CA ASN A 72 -16.01 -1.93 -6.42
C ASN A 72 -16.53 -0.79 -5.54
N GLU A 73 -17.42 0.05 -6.07
CA GLU A 73 -17.99 1.21 -5.37
C GLU A 73 -18.67 0.84 -4.04
N THR A 74 -19.33 -0.31 -3.99
CA THR A 74 -20.01 -0.79 -2.77
C THR A 74 -19.08 -1.50 -1.79
N ARG A 75 -17.79 -1.66 -2.13
CA ARG A 75 -16.79 -2.39 -1.35
C ARG A 75 -17.19 -3.83 -0.99
N SER A 76 -18.04 -4.42 -1.82
CA SER A 76 -18.55 -5.79 -1.63
C SER A 76 -17.81 -6.84 -2.45
N TRP A 77 -16.99 -6.42 -3.42
CA TRP A 77 -16.20 -7.28 -4.29
C TRP A 77 -15.07 -6.52 -4.98
N ILE A 78 -14.20 -7.25 -5.71
CA ILE A 78 -13.13 -6.67 -6.53
C ILE A 78 -13.71 -6.07 -7.83
N SER A 79 -13.19 -4.91 -8.25
CA SER A 79 -13.42 -4.32 -9.57
C SER A 79 -12.15 -4.39 -10.40
N THR A 80 -12.26 -4.86 -11.63
CA THR A 80 -11.13 -4.88 -12.58
C THR A 80 -11.06 -3.64 -13.47
N GLU A 81 -11.90 -2.63 -13.26
CA GLU A 81 -11.92 -1.44 -14.12
C GLU A 81 -10.68 -0.58 -14.01
N THR A 82 -10.15 -0.43 -12.77
CA THR A 82 -8.91 0.29 -12.51
C THR A 82 -7.88 -0.67 -11.95
N GLY A 83 -6.82 -0.89 -12.72
CA GLY A 83 -5.68 -1.67 -12.30
C GLY A 83 -4.63 -0.82 -11.60
N VAL A 84 -4.00 -1.35 -10.56
CA VAL A 84 -2.99 -0.65 -9.75
C VAL A 84 -1.69 -1.43 -9.77
N THR A 85 -0.58 -0.77 -10.11
CA THR A 85 0.76 -1.27 -9.79
C THR A 85 1.12 -0.76 -8.40
N CYS A 86 0.96 -1.63 -7.39
CA CYS A 86 1.05 -1.27 -5.98
C CYS A 86 2.47 -0.92 -5.53
N LEU A 87 3.46 -1.65 -6.06
CA LEU A 87 4.85 -1.54 -5.67
C LEU A 87 5.76 -1.92 -6.83
N ILE A 88 6.86 -1.19 -6.98
CA ILE A 88 8.03 -1.58 -7.79
C ILE A 88 9.22 -1.50 -6.86
N LEU A 89 9.99 -2.57 -6.75
CA LEU A 89 11.18 -2.62 -5.91
C LEU A 89 12.31 -3.31 -6.65
N THR A 90 13.46 -2.64 -6.72
CA THR A 90 14.67 -3.12 -7.40
C THR A 90 15.83 -3.20 -6.43
N ARG A 91 16.83 -4.00 -6.72
CA ARG A 91 18.09 -3.98 -5.97
C ARG A 91 18.92 -2.76 -6.33
N PRO A 92 19.66 -2.16 -5.37
CA PRO A 92 20.51 -1.00 -5.68
C PRO A 92 21.79 -1.34 -6.47
N ASP A 93 22.11 -2.62 -6.64
CA ASP A 93 23.32 -3.13 -7.32
C ASP A 93 23.03 -3.69 -8.73
N CYS A 94 21.97 -3.19 -9.39
CA CYS A 94 21.62 -3.51 -10.77
C CYS A 94 21.27 -2.24 -11.56
N ASP A 95 20.99 -2.37 -12.86
CA ASP A 95 20.35 -1.28 -13.62
C ASP A 95 18.88 -1.14 -13.20
N GLU A 96 18.66 -0.32 -12.18
CA GLU A 96 17.35 -0.14 -11.58
C GLU A 96 16.32 0.40 -12.57
N ASP A 97 16.70 1.28 -13.47
CA ASP A 97 15.79 1.89 -14.44
C ASP A 97 15.35 0.89 -15.51
N GLU A 98 16.25 0.02 -15.97
CA GLU A 98 15.90 -1.05 -16.91
C GLU A 98 14.98 -2.08 -16.24
N VAL A 99 15.35 -2.53 -15.03
CA VAL A 99 14.57 -3.50 -14.26
C VAL A 99 13.17 -2.96 -13.94
N ALA A 100 13.06 -1.74 -13.44
CA ALA A 100 11.79 -1.13 -13.08
C ALA A 100 10.85 -0.94 -14.29
N ARG A 101 11.38 -0.52 -15.43
CA ARG A 101 10.60 -0.38 -16.67
C ARG A 101 10.07 -1.73 -17.16
N GLY A 102 10.91 -2.76 -17.16
CA GLY A 102 10.47 -4.11 -17.54
C GLY A 102 9.43 -4.69 -16.59
N LEU A 103 9.60 -4.51 -15.28
CA LEU A 103 8.61 -4.90 -14.28
C LEU A 103 7.27 -4.19 -14.49
N LEU A 104 7.28 -2.87 -14.69
CA LEU A 104 6.07 -2.08 -14.93
C LEU A 104 5.35 -2.53 -16.21
N GLU A 105 6.09 -2.78 -17.29
CA GLU A 105 5.51 -3.29 -18.52
C GLU A 105 4.77 -4.63 -18.32
N HIS A 106 5.34 -5.56 -17.58
CA HIS A 106 4.69 -6.84 -17.27
C HIS A 106 3.45 -6.64 -16.38
N CYS A 107 3.52 -5.75 -15.38
CA CYS A 107 2.36 -5.36 -14.56
C CYS A 107 1.22 -4.78 -15.41
N GLU A 108 1.53 -3.85 -16.31
CA GLU A 108 0.52 -3.28 -17.23
C GLU A 108 -0.12 -4.34 -18.13
N ASN A 109 0.69 -5.25 -18.68
CA ASN A 109 0.19 -6.34 -19.52
C ASN A 109 -0.75 -7.26 -18.74
N TYR A 110 -0.38 -7.62 -17.51
CA TYR A 110 -1.25 -8.37 -16.61
C TYR A 110 -2.58 -7.63 -16.37
N LEU A 111 -2.52 -6.37 -15.93
CA LEU A 111 -3.72 -5.57 -15.64
C LEU A 111 -4.65 -5.45 -16.86
N LYS A 112 -4.08 -5.16 -18.03
CA LYS A 112 -4.84 -5.08 -19.30
C LYS A 112 -5.47 -6.43 -19.67
N SER A 113 -4.75 -7.54 -19.46
CA SER A 113 -5.28 -8.89 -19.73
C SER A 113 -6.44 -9.26 -18.83
N ARG A 114 -6.51 -8.68 -17.62
CA ARG A 114 -7.62 -8.84 -16.66
C ARG A 114 -8.76 -7.84 -16.89
N GLY A 115 -8.68 -6.97 -17.89
CA GLY A 115 -9.75 -6.06 -18.31
C GLY A 115 -9.66 -4.64 -17.75
N ALA A 116 -8.51 -4.22 -17.22
CA ALA A 116 -8.33 -2.84 -16.75
C ALA A 116 -8.52 -1.84 -17.88
N LYS A 117 -9.39 -0.85 -17.65
CA LYS A 117 -9.67 0.27 -18.55
C LYS A 117 -8.77 1.47 -18.23
N SER A 118 -8.34 1.60 -16.98
CA SER A 118 -7.40 2.60 -16.51
C SER A 118 -6.33 1.96 -15.65
N LEU A 119 -5.13 2.56 -15.63
CA LEU A 119 -3.98 2.10 -14.86
C LEU A 119 -3.54 3.20 -13.92
N GLN A 120 -3.29 2.82 -12.66
CA GLN A 120 -2.80 3.71 -11.63
C GLN A 120 -1.44 3.23 -11.10
N GLY A 121 -0.51 4.15 -10.97
CA GLY A 121 0.78 3.90 -10.33
C GLY A 121 0.69 4.16 -8.84
N SER A 122 0.95 3.15 -8.04
CA SER A 122 1.01 3.21 -6.58
C SER A 122 -0.23 3.86 -5.97
N GLY A 123 -1.30 3.12 -5.87
CA GLY A 123 -2.61 3.64 -5.43
C GLY A 123 -2.61 4.15 -3.99
N VAL A 124 -3.65 4.92 -3.67
CA VAL A 124 -4.03 5.29 -2.31
C VAL A 124 -5.30 4.53 -1.94
N GLY A 125 -5.61 4.43 -0.66
CA GLY A 125 -6.84 3.76 -0.23
C GLY A 125 -8.10 4.31 -0.95
N PRO A 126 -9.03 3.46 -1.37
CA PRO A 126 -9.08 2.01 -1.24
C PRO A 126 -8.36 1.22 -2.35
N LEU A 127 -7.71 1.86 -3.33
CA LEU A 127 -7.04 1.25 -4.47
C LEU A 127 -5.61 0.75 -4.14
N ASN A 128 -5.26 0.58 -2.87
CA ASN A 128 -4.04 -0.07 -2.45
C ASN A 128 -4.36 -1.36 -1.70
N PRO A 129 -4.53 -2.48 -2.41
CA PRO A 129 -5.03 -3.72 -1.83
C PRO A 129 -4.00 -4.48 -0.97
N PHE A 130 -2.71 -4.18 -1.10
CA PHE A 130 -1.62 -4.97 -0.50
C PHE A 130 -0.66 -4.12 0.32
N TYR A 131 0.15 -4.76 1.14
CA TYR A 131 1.26 -4.16 1.91
C TYR A 131 0.83 -3.18 3.01
N VAL A 132 -0.42 -3.21 3.47
CA VAL A 132 -0.89 -2.35 4.56
C VAL A 132 0.02 -2.50 5.77
N GLY A 133 0.46 -1.37 6.35
CA GLY A 133 1.41 -1.33 7.47
C GLY A 133 2.89 -1.48 7.08
N LEU A 134 3.22 -1.96 5.87
CA LEU A 134 4.61 -2.15 5.44
C LEU A 134 5.27 -0.89 4.87
N TYR A 135 4.54 0.20 4.78
CA TYR A 135 5.04 1.51 4.32
C TYR A 135 5.38 2.49 5.46
N GLY A 136 5.35 2.02 6.70
CA GLY A 136 5.59 2.86 7.87
C GLY A 136 4.41 3.72 8.30
N GLY A 137 3.19 3.41 7.84
CA GLY A 137 1.93 4.06 8.18
C GLY A 137 0.74 3.18 7.84
N SER A 138 -0.47 3.58 8.26
CA SER A 138 -1.73 2.87 7.97
C SER A 138 -2.15 3.02 6.50
N ASP A 139 -1.89 4.19 5.92
CA ASP A 139 -2.22 4.48 4.53
C ASP A 139 -0.96 4.49 3.66
N PHE A 140 -1.14 4.08 2.42
CA PHE A 140 -0.09 4.12 1.43
C PHE A 140 0.06 5.55 0.88
N PRO A 141 1.28 6.10 0.88
CA PRO A 141 1.48 7.50 0.50
C PRO A 141 1.51 7.74 -1.02
N GLY A 142 1.24 6.75 -1.84
CA GLY A 142 1.51 6.83 -3.27
C GLY A 142 2.99 6.63 -3.60
N VAL A 143 3.44 7.15 -4.74
CA VAL A 143 4.88 7.17 -5.09
C VAL A 143 5.55 8.31 -4.35
N LEU A 144 6.52 8.01 -3.49
CA LEU A 144 7.27 9.05 -2.77
C LEU A 144 8.13 9.87 -3.74
N ASP A 145 8.24 11.18 -3.51
CA ASP A 145 9.15 12.05 -4.28
C ASP A 145 10.61 11.59 -4.20
N SER A 146 10.99 10.89 -3.14
CA SER A 146 12.32 10.30 -2.97
C SER A 146 12.53 8.97 -3.72
N ASP A 147 11.46 8.32 -4.20
CA ASP A 147 11.56 7.11 -5.02
C ASP A 147 11.71 7.47 -6.50
N LEU A 148 12.92 7.88 -6.87
CA LEU A 148 13.22 8.33 -8.21
C LEU A 148 13.12 7.20 -9.25
N VAL A 149 13.35 5.95 -8.86
CA VAL A 149 13.27 4.79 -9.76
C VAL A 149 11.83 4.53 -10.17
N ALA A 150 10.92 4.41 -9.20
CA ALA A 150 9.50 4.22 -9.49
C ALA A 150 8.92 5.41 -10.29
N ARG A 151 9.26 6.65 -9.90
CA ARG A 151 8.82 7.85 -10.63
C ARG A 151 9.23 7.82 -12.09
N ARG A 152 10.52 7.61 -12.38
CA ARG A 152 11.02 7.54 -13.77
C ARG A 152 10.36 6.40 -14.54
N ALA A 153 10.14 5.24 -13.91
CA ALA A 153 9.45 4.14 -14.55
C ALA A 153 8.04 4.54 -14.98
N PHE A 154 7.22 5.08 -14.07
CA PHE A 154 5.86 5.54 -14.39
C PHE A 154 5.84 6.67 -15.44
N GLU A 155 6.67 7.71 -15.27
CA GLU A 155 6.77 8.83 -16.22
C GLU A 155 7.15 8.36 -17.63
N SER A 156 8.08 7.40 -17.75
CA SER A 156 8.53 6.84 -19.05
C SER A 156 7.41 6.10 -19.80
N ARG A 157 6.38 5.64 -19.08
CA ARG A 157 5.20 4.95 -19.63
C ARG A 157 3.99 5.87 -19.81
N GLY A 158 4.17 7.19 -19.60
CA GLY A 158 3.15 8.21 -19.81
C GLY A 158 2.16 8.40 -18.67
N TYR A 159 2.45 7.85 -17.49
CA TYR A 159 1.67 8.17 -16.28
C TYR A 159 1.82 9.64 -15.94
N ARG A 160 0.77 10.21 -15.38
CA ARG A 160 0.72 11.62 -14.95
C ARG A 160 0.33 11.69 -13.48
N GLU A 161 0.91 12.64 -12.76
CA GLU A 161 0.49 12.97 -11.40
C GLU A 161 -0.98 13.43 -11.42
N VAL A 162 -1.82 12.81 -10.60
CA VAL A 162 -3.25 13.16 -10.46
C VAL A 162 -3.53 13.80 -9.11
N GLU A 163 -2.73 13.51 -8.10
CA GLU A 163 -2.87 14.03 -6.75
C GLU A 163 -1.51 14.08 -6.06
N ARG A 164 -1.33 15.04 -5.18
CA ARG A 164 -0.14 15.16 -4.32
C ARG A 164 -0.56 15.20 -2.87
N THR A 165 -0.04 14.27 -2.09
CA THR A 165 -0.24 14.19 -0.65
C THR A 165 1.05 14.50 0.11
N VAL A 166 0.93 14.92 1.35
CA VAL A 166 2.08 15.19 2.23
C VAL A 166 2.03 14.24 3.41
N VAL A 167 3.07 13.41 3.55
CA VAL A 167 3.24 12.59 4.75
C VAL A 167 3.88 13.45 5.84
N MET A 168 3.11 13.71 6.89
CA MET A 168 3.59 14.47 8.04
C MET A 168 4.06 13.51 9.13
N ARG A 169 5.25 13.78 9.68
CA ARG A 169 5.81 13.04 10.82
C ARG A 169 6.09 13.99 11.97
N ARG A 170 5.78 13.55 13.18
CA ARG A 170 6.10 14.29 14.41
C ARG A 170 6.74 13.38 15.43
N GLU A 171 7.83 13.84 16.04
CA GLU A 171 8.39 13.22 17.23
C GLU A 171 7.45 13.44 18.42
N LEU A 172 7.10 12.37 19.12
CA LEU A 172 6.18 12.40 20.26
C LEU A 172 6.91 12.46 21.60
N SER A 173 8.23 12.24 21.64
CA SER A 173 9.03 12.44 22.83
C SER A 173 9.00 13.90 23.25
N GLY A 174 8.53 14.19 24.49
CA GLY A 174 8.33 15.54 24.99
C GLY A 174 7.19 16.34 24.33
N PHE A 175 6.30 15.66 23.59
CA PHE A 175 5.14 16.32 23.01
C PHE A 175 4.11 16.70 24.07
N GLU A 176 3.85 17.98 24.19
CA GLU A 176 2.70 18.50 24.94
C GLU A 176 1.64 19.00 23.96
N ALA A 177 0.41 18.53 24.15
CA ALA A 177 -0.71 18.99 23.34
C ALA A 177 -1.02 20.45 23.68
N THR A 178 -0.95 21.32 22.68
CA THR A 178 -1.39 22.72 22.85
C THR A 178 -2.90 22.74 23.15
N VAL A 179 -3.28 23.35 24.26
CA VAL A 179 -4.69 23.52 24.60
C VAL A 179 -5.09 24.94 24.25
N ASP A 180 -5.85 25.11 23.19
CA ASP A 180 -6.42 26.39 22.80
C ASP A 180 -7.93 26.47 23.12
N ARG A 181 -8.51 27.66 22.92
CA ARG A 181 -9.95 27.89 23.15
C ARG A 181 -10.84 27.02 22.26
N ARG A 182 -10.40 26.73 21.04
CA ARG A 182 -11.15 25.91 20.07
C ARG A 182 -11.17 24.45 20.52
N GLN A 183 -10.05 23.91 20.94
CA GLN A 183 -9.96 22.55 21.49
C GLN A 183 -10.79 22.41 22.77
N MET A 184 -10.73 23.41 23.66
CA MET A 184 -11.59 23.41 24.88
C MET A 184 -13.08 23.42 24.54
N LYS A 185 -13.49 24.18 23.51
CA LYS A 185 -14.88 24.19 23.04
C LYS A 185 -15.29 22.82 22.53
N ILE A 186 -14.47 22.19 21.69
CA ILE A 186 -14.72 20.83 21.16
C ILE A 186 -14.87 19.84 22.32
N ARG A 187 -13.91 19.80 23.26
CA ARG A 187 -13.96 18.89 24.44
C ARG A 187 -15.21 19.07 25.31
N ARG A 188 -15.75 20.28 25.40
CA ARG A 188 -17.00 20.52 26.14
C ARG A 188 -18.23 20.02 25.42
N GLN A 189 -18.22 20.02 24.09
CA GLN A 189 -19.38 19.67 23.25
C GLN A 189 -19.38 18.21 22.81
N THR A 190 -18.24 17.53 22.89
CA THR A 190 -18.08 16.19 22.35
C THR A 190 -17.52 15.22 23.39
N VAL A 191 -17.64 13.93 23.07
CA VAL A 191 -17.02 12.81 23.79
C VAL A 191 -16.36 11.90 22.75
N VAL A 192 -15.24 11.29 23.12
CA VAL A 192 -14.60 10.24 22.34
C VAL A 192 -15.09 8.90 22.86
N GLU A 193 -15.74 8.14 22.00
CA GLU A 193 -16.03 6.71 22.26
C GLU A 193 -14.92 5.87 21.63
N VAL A 194 -14.47 4.86 22.36
CA VAL A 194 -13.43 3.93 21.92
C VAL A 194 -14.08 2.56 21.79
N SER A 195 -13.95 1.98 20.60
CA SER A 195 -14.39 0.60 20.33
C SER A 195 -13.18 -0.25 20.01
N ILE A 196 -12.90 -1.24 20.86
CA ILE A 196 -11.88 -2.26 20.61
C ILE A 196 -12.52 -3.34 19.74
N ASP A 197 -11.77 -3.88 18.78
CA ASP A 197 -12.22 -4.86 17.79
C ASP A 197 -13.52 -4.41 17.09
N ALA A 198 -13.52 -3.15 16.65
CA ALA A 198 -14.67 -2.60 15.96
C ALA A 198 -14.99 -3.44 14.71
N PRO A 199 -16.27 -3.83 14.49
CA PRO A 199 -16.62 -4.62 13.32
C PRO A 199 -16.29 -3.86 12.03
N THR A 200 -15.78 -4.58 11.04
CA THR A 200 -15.54 -4.06 9.71
C THR A 200 -16.85 -3.66 9.03
N GLN A 201 -16.82 -2.57 8.25
CA GLN A 201 -18.02 -1.98 7.66
C GLN A 201 -18.31 -2.53 6.25
N SER A 202 -17.37 -3.27 5.67
CA SER A 202 -17.50 -3.84 4.32
C SER A 202 -16.70 -5.13 4.19
N TRP A 203 -17.03 -5.92 3.16
CA TRP A 203 -16.24 -7.09 2.80
C TRP A 203 -14.78 -6.71 2.51
N TRP A 204 -14.57 -5.59 1.80
CA TRP A 204 -13.23 -5.11 1.49
C TRP A 204 -12.41 -4.79 2.74
N GLU A 205 -13.01 -4.07 3.67
CA GLU A 205 -12.37 -3.73 4.93
C GLU A 205 -12.00 -4.99 5.74
N ALA A 206 -12.90 -5.98 5.77
CA ALA A 206 -12.62 -7.27 6.39
C ALA A 206 -11.44 -8.01 5.72
N CYS A 207 -11.32 -7.96 4.39
CA CYS A 207 -10.21 -8.58 3.68
C CYS A 207 -8.88 -7.84 3.90
N VAL A 208 -8.90 -6.51 4.00
CA VAL A 208 -7.69 -5.69 4.14
C VAL A 208 -7.19 -5.70 5.58
N PHE A 209 -8.10 -5.51 6.55
CA PHE A 209 -7.75 -5.30 7.97
C PHE A 209 -8.11 -6.46 8.90
N GLY A 210 -8.69 -7.55 8.40
CA GLY A 210 -9.19 -8.63 9.24
C GLY A 210 -8.13 -9.36 10.09
N GLU A 211 -6.85 -9.13 9.85
CA GLU A 211 -5.73 -9.66 10.63
C GLU A 211 -5.16 -8.67 11.65
N PHE A 212 -5.73 -7.46 11.72
CA PHE A 212 -5.30 -6.42 12.65
C PHE A 212 -6.30 -6.25 13.78
N ASP A 213 -5.78 -5.99 14.98
CA ASP A 213 -6.58 -5.53 16.12
C ASP A 213 -6.97 -4.07 15.89
N LEU A 214 -8.21 -3.82 15.51
CA LEU A 214 -8.69 -2.49 15.18
C LEU A 214 -9.25 -1.78 16.41
N THR A 215 -8.72 -0.61 16.72
CA THR A 215 -9.30 0.29 17.70
C THR A 215 -9.85 1.52 16.99
N ARG A 216 -11.17 1.72 17.10
CA ARG A 216 -11.87 2.86 16.50
C ARG A 216 -12.15 3.94 17.53
N PHE A 217 -11.85 5.17 17.18
CA PHE A 217 -12.15 6.35 17.97
C PHE A 217 -13.25 7.17 17.29
N ASP A 218 -14.41 7.25 17.89
CA ASP A 218 -15.54 8.02 17.38
C ASP A 218 -15.73 9.30 18.19
N LEU A 219 -15.64 10.47 17.54
CA LEU A 219 -15.96 11.75 18.15
C LEU A 219 -17.45 12.02 18.01
N LYS A 220 -18.20 12.00 19.12
CA LYS A 220 -19.65 12.19 19.14
C LYS A 220 -20.07 13.44 19.90
N PRO A 221 -21.21 14.06 19.54
CA PRO A 221 -21.80 15.13 20.34
C PRO A 221 -22.22 14.59 21.72
N ARG A 222 -22.00 15.34 22.81
CA ARG A 222 -22.46 14.97 24.15
C ARG A 222 -24.00 14.90 24.27
N GLY A 223 -24.71 15.63 23.42
CA GLY A 223 -26.18 15.57 23.34
C GLY A 223 -26.73 14.39 22.54
N GLY A 224 -25.90 13.47 22.10
CA GLY A 224 -26.28 12.36 21.23
C GLY A 224 -26.23 12.75 19.73
N GLY A 225 -26.27 11.73 18.85
CA GLY A 225 -26.24 11.91 17.42
C GLY A 225 -25.14 11.09 16.75
N PRO A 226 -25.01 11.19 15.41
CA PRO A 226 -23.98 10.48 14.65
C PRO A 226 -22.58 10.98 15.00
N SER A 227 -21.57 10.13 14.71
CA SER A 227 -20.16 10.53 14.83
C SER A 227 -19.86 11.71 13.92
N ILE A 228 -19.14 12.70 14.46
CA ILE A 228 -18.67 13.89 13.75
C ILE A 228 -17.38 13.55 13.00
N ALA A 229 -16.56 12.70 13.58
CA ALA A 229 -15.30 12.19 13.01
C ALA A 229 -15.01 10.80 13.56
N THR A 230 -14.31 10.00 12.76
CA THR A 230 -13.85 8.65 13.12
C THR A 230 -12.36 8.52 12.75
N ALA A 231 -11.59 7.84 13.60
CA ALA A 231 -10.18 7.51 13.36
C ALA A 231 -9.91 6.06 13.82
#